data_9b1ea3397dc92f25e4dc878af47f0ece
#
_entry.id   9b1ea3397dc92f25e4dc878af47f0ece
#
_cell.length_a   1.000
_cell.length_b   1.000
_cell.length_c   1.000
_cell.angle_alpha   90.00
_cell.angle_beta   90.00
_cell.angle_gamma   90.00
#
_symmetry.space_group_name_H-M   'P 1'
#
loop_
_entity.id
_entity.type
_entity.pdbx_description
1 polymer ?
#
loop_
_entity_poly.entity_id
_entity_poly.type
_entity_poly.pdbx_seq_one_letter_code
_entity_poly.pdbx_strand_id
1 'polypeptide(L)'
;FFSLSKADTMSLNKVTPGSKVPDAFNVIIEIPMNSDPVKYEVDKESGALFVDRFMGTAMHYPTNYGYVPQTIAGDGDPVDVLVMTPFPLPPGVVVSCRAIGILLMEDEGGMDGKILAVPTEKILPIYANIKALADVHELQLKQIAHFFEHYKDLEKGKWVKVKGWEGVESAAKELMDGIANYNKA
;
A
#
# COMPACT_ATOMS: atom_id res chain seq x y z
N PHE A 1 46.27 -0.96 -6.99
CA PHE A 1 45.08 -0.42 -6.29
C PHE A 1 43.90 -0.52 -7.21
N PHE A 2 43.09 -1.57 -7.06
CA PHE A 2 41.79 -1.67 -7.75
C PHE A 2 40.84 -0.73 -7.01
N SER A 3 40.43 0.36 -7.65
CA SER A 3 39.28 1.17 -7.24
C SER A 3 38.04 0.30 -7.40
N LEU A 4 37.50 -0.22 -6.32
CA LEU A 4 36.15 -0.73 -6.29
C LEU A 4 35.22 0.44 -6.60
N SER A 5 34.70 0.51 -7.84
CA SER A 5 33.57 1.37 -8.15
C SER A 5 32.48 1.02 -7.12
N LYS A 6 31.92 2.05 -6.44
CA LYS A 6 30.69 1.86 -5.68
C LYS A 6 29.71 1.16 -6.62
N ALA A 7 29.47 -0.13 -6.40
CA ALA A 7 28.38 -0.81 -7.05
C ALA A 7 27.14 0.04 -6.75
N ASP A 8 26.41 0.45 -7.78
CA ASP A 8 25.12 1.11 -7.61
C ASP A 8 24.22 0.10 -6.89
N THR A 9 24.17 0.22 -5.57
CA THR A 9 23.31 -0.63 -4.75
C THR A 9 21.89 -0.36 -5.18
N MET A 10 21.18 -1.43 -5.58
CA MET A 10 19.76 -1.36 -5.82
C MET A 10 19.09 -0.83 -4.55
N SER A 11 18.52 0.37 -4.61
CA SER A 11 17.83 1.00 -3.49
C SER A 11 16.37 1.20 -3.86
N LEU A 12 15.46 0.76 -2.99
CA LEU A 12 14.02 1.01 -3.14
C LEU A 12 13.71 2.52 -3.21
N ASN A 13 14.57 3.36 -2.62
CA ASN A 13 14.46 4.83 -2.67
C ASN A 13 14.60 5.41 -4.10
N LYS A 14 15.13 4.66 -5.05
CA LYS A 14 15.23 5.08 -6.46
C LYS A 14 13.99 4.72 -7.29
N VAL A 15 13.06 3.94 -6.72
CA VAL A 15 11.81 3.58 -7.41
C VAL A 15 10.88 4.80 -7.44
N THR A 16 10.37 5.12 -8.62
CA THR A 16 9.42 6.22 -8.82
C THR A 16 7.97 5.72 -8.79
N PRO A 17 6.98 6.62 -8.63
CA PRO A 17 5.57 6.24 -8.73
C PRO A 17 5.18 5.60 -10.06
N GLY A 18 6.01 5.78 -11.09
CA GLY A 18 5.75 5.32 -12.45
C GLY A 18 5.41 6.49 -13.39
N SER A 19 5.50 6.22 -14.70
CA SER A 19 5.31 7.25 -15.75
C SER A 19 3.87 7.38 -16.25
N LYS A 20 2.95 6.52 -15.78
CA LYS A 20 1.55 6.46 -16.25
C LYS A 20 0.54 6.78 -15.16
N VAL A 21 0.96 7.47 -14.10
CA VAL A 21 0.05 7.89 -13.02
C VAL A 21 -1.03 8.84 -13.56
N PRO A 22 -2.29 8.74 -13.10
CA PRO A 22 -2.81 7.78 -12.10
C PRO A 22 -3.23 6.42 -12.68
N ASP A 23 -3.18 6.20 -14.00
CA ASP A 23 -3.72 5.00 -14.65
C ASP A 23 -2.94 3.73 -14.31
N ALA A 24 -1.63 3.87 -14.11
CA ALA A 24 -0.77 2.81 -13.60
C ALA A 24 0.36 3.41 -12.75
N PHE A 25 0.63 2.79 -11.61
CA PHE A 25 1.61 3.23 -10.63
C PHE A 25 2.35 2.06 -10.00
N ASN A 26 3.55 2.33 -9.50
CA ASN A 26 4.39 1.33 -8.83
C ASN A 26 4.05 1.28 -7.35
N VAL A 27 3.95 0.07 -6.81
CA VAL A 27 3.77 -0.22 -5.39
C VAL A 27 4.95 -1.05 -4.90
N ILE A 28 5.57 -0.63 -3.82
CA ILE A 28 6.56 -1.43 -3.08
C ILE A 28 5.80 -2.20 -2.01
N ILE A 29 5.88 -3.53 -2.05
CA ILE A 29 5.22 -4.39 -1.07
C ILE A 29 6.06 -4.45 0.21
N GLU A 30 5.42 -4.27 1.35
CA GLU A 30 6.02 -4.40 2.68
C GLU A 30 5.53 -5.65 3.40
N ILE A 31 4.23 -5.95 3.31
CA ILE A 31 3.60 -7.04 4.04
C ILE A 31 2.84 -7.95 3.07
N PRO A 32 3.21 -9.23 2.95
CA PRO A 32 2.48 -10.19 2.12
C PRO A 32 1.06 -10.45 2.65
N MET A 33 0.10 -10.67 1.75
CA MET A 33 -1.21 -11.16 2.17
C MET A 33 -1.09 -12.48 2.94
N ASN A 34 -1.95 -12.66 3.93
CA ASN A 34 -2.03 -13.85 4.78
C ASN A 34 -0.73 -14.20 5.52
N SER A 35 0.24 -13.27 5.61
CA SER A 35 1.42 -13.47 6.45
C SER A 35 1.09 -13.35 7.93
N ASP A 36 1.98 -13.83 8.79
CA ASP A 36 1.88 -13.66 10.23
C ASP A 36 1.76 -12.18 10.60
N PRO A 37 1.14 -11.83 11.73
CA PRO A 37 0.85 -10.45 12.12
C PRO A 37 2.12 -9.70 12.58
N VAL A 38 3.04 -9.52 11.66
CA VAL A 38 4.25 -8.72 11.81
C VAL A 38 4.17 -7.54 10.85
N LYS A 39 4.30 -6.32 11.38
CA LYS A 39 4.37 -5.13 10.54
C LYS A 39 5.81 -4.90 10.10
N TYR A 40 6.01 -4.80 8.79
CA TYR A 40 7.28 -4.43 8.17
C TYR A 40 7.15 -3.06 7.53
N GLU A 41 8.22 -2.30 7.55
CA GLU A 41 8.33 -0.99 6.89
C GLU A 41 9.67 -0.88 6.16
N VAL A 42 9.65 -0.25 4.99
CA VAL A 42 10.86 0.15 4.29
C VAL A 42 11.37 1.44 4.90
N ASP A 43 12.57 1.39 5.49
CA ASP A 43 13.24 2.58 5.98
C ASP A 43 13.65 3.48 4.80
N LYS A 44 13.16 4.72 4.82
CA LYS A 44 13.33 5.68 3.72
C LYS A 44 14.76 6.15 3.54
N GLU A 45 15.59 6.06 4.59
CA GLU A 45 16.99 6.47 4.53
C GLU A 45 17.86 5.37 3.91
N SER A 46 17.76 4.15 4.41
CA SER A 46 18.59 3.03 3.97
C SER A 46 17.97 2.23 2.80
N GLY A 47 16.66 2.30 2.62
CA GLY A 47 15.92 1.46 1.68
C GLY A 47 15.80 0.00 2.12
N ALA A 48 16.19 -0.33 3.36
CA ALA A 48 16.08 -1.66 3.91
C ALA A 48 14.70 -1.90 4.54
N LEU A 49 14.27 -3.16 4.56
CA LEU A 49 13.04 -3.58 5.22
C LEU A 49 13.31 -3.83 6.70
N PHE A 50 12.57 -3.16 7.56
CA PHE A 50 12.64 -3.30 9.01
C PHE A 50 11.39 -3.98 9.56
N VAL A 51 11.54 -4.69 10.66
CA VAL A 51 10.41 -5.05 11.52
C VAL A 51 10.04 -3.81 12.32
N ASP A 52 8.85 -3.23 12.03
CA ASP A 52 8.32 -2.13 12.85
C ASP A 52 7.84 -2.67 14.20
N ARG A 53 6.94 -3.64 14.17
CA ARG A 53 6.42 -4.29 15.39
C ARG A 53 5.75 -5.63 15.11
N PHE A 54 5.65 -6.45 16.15
CA PHE A 54 4.71 -7.57 16.20
C PHE A 54 3.35 -7.02 16.59
N MET A 55 2.33 -7.30 15.78
CA MET A 55 0.98 -6.78 16.00
C MET A 55 0.29 -7.53 17.15
N GLY A 56 -0.54 -6.81 17.90
CA GLY A 56 -1.33 -7.40 18.98
C GLY A 56 -2.47 -8.31 18.50
N THR A 57 -2.95 -8.09 17.26
CA THR A 57 -4.02 -8.92 16.69
C THR A 57 -3.54 -10.29 16.25
N ALA A 58 -4.45 -11.28 16.25
CA ALA A 58 -4.23 -12.58 15.64
C ALA A 58 -4.69 -12.63 14.16
N MET A 59 -5.24 -11.52 13.62
CA MET A 59 -5.66 -11.44 12.23
C MET A 59 -4.46 -11.27 11.30
N HIS A 60 -4.61 -11.78 10.07
CA HIS A 60 -3.62 -11.62 9.00
C HIS A 60 -4.07 -10.50 8.04
N TYR A 61 -3.12 -9.80 7.41
CA TYR A 61 -3.44 -8.86 6.35
C TYR A 61 -4.22 -9.55 5.23
N PRO A 62 -5.41 -9.06 4.86
CA PRO A 62 -6.25 -9.74 3.88
C PRO A 62 -5.79 -9.55 2.43
N THR A 63 -4.90 -8.58 2.20
CA THR A 63 -4.27 -8.26 0.90
C THR A 63 -2.78 -8.04 1.12
N ASN A 64 -1.98 -8.02 0.04
CA ASN A 64 -0.63 -7.49 0.17
C ASN A 64 -0.74 -6.00 0.52
N TYR A 65 0.11 -5.54 1.41
CA TYR A 65 0.17 -4.15 1.85
C TYR A 65 1.51 -3.54 1.45
N GLY A 66 1.46 -2.33 0.96
CA GLY A 66 2.64 -1.59 0.57
C GLY A 66 2.32 -0.12 0.34
N TYR A 67 3.18 0.58 -0.34
CA TYR A 67 3.05 2.02 -0.56
C TYR A 67 3.50 2.43 -1.96
N VAL A 68 3.08 3.60 -2.39
CA VAL A 68 3.59 4.25 -3.61
C VAL A 68 4.85 5.03 -3.24
N PRO A 69 6.01 4.72 -3.84
CA PRO A 69 7.24 5.46 -3.55
C PRO A 69 7.13 6.92 -4.00
N GLN A 70 7.90 7.81 -3.36
CA GLN A 70 7.95 9.24 -3.66
C GLN A 70 6.55 9.90 -3.60
N THR A 71 5.79 9.57 -2.57
CA THR A 71 4.52 10.19 -2.21
C THR A 71 4.50 10.59 -0.75
N ILE A 72 3.65 11.57 -0.38
CA ILE A 72 3.36 11.97 1.00
C ILE A 72 1.85 12.16 1.11
N ALA A 73 1.19 11.31 1.91
CA ALA A 73 -0.23 11.41 2.23
C ALA A 73 -0.49 12.47 3.31
N GLY A 74 -1.74 12.61 3.71
CA GLY A 74 -2.15 13.65 4.68
C GLY A 74 -1.59 13.49 6.09
N ASP A 75 -1.22 12.29 6.48
CA ASP A 75 -0.59 11.94 7.77
C ASP A 75 0.95 12.10 7.76
N GLY A 76 1.55 12.38 6.59
CA GLY A 76 2.99 12.56 6.41
C GLY A 76 3.74 11.30 5.97
N ASP A 77 3.06 10.16 5.90
CA ASP A 77 3.59 8.90 5.40
C ASP A 77 3.35 8.74 3.88
N PRO A 78 4.01 7.83 3.17
CA PRO A 78 3.68 7.53 1.78
C PRO A 78 2.24 7.06 1.60
N VAL A 79 1.69 7.22 0.40
CA VAL A 79 0.35 6.73 0.08
C VAL A 79 0.30 5.20 0.16
N ASP A 80 -0.52 4.69 1.05
CA ASP A 80 -0.72 3.26 1.30
C ASP A 80 -1.55 2.57 0.21
N VAL A 81 -1.17 1.34 -0.13
CA VAL A 81 -1.87 0.55 -1.16
C VAL A 81 -2.09 -0.88 -0.69
N LEU A 82 -3.32 -1.34 -0.85
CA LEU A 82 -3.77 -2.71 -0.67
C LEU A 82 -3.79 -3.39 -2.04
N VAL A 83 -2.90 -4.34 -2.28
CA VAL A 83 -2.77 -5.00 -3.59
C VAL A 83 -3.39 -6.39 -3.55
N MET A 84 -4.49 -6.57 -4.28
CA MET A 84 -5.15 -7.86 -4.44
C MET A 84 -4.43 -8.69 -5.49
N THR A 85 -4.04 -9.90 -5.12
CA THR A 85 -3.43 -10.90 -6.01
C THR A 85 -3.90 -12.31 -5.61
N PRO A 86 -3.78 -13.31 -6.50
CA PRO A 86 -4.11 -14.70 -6.13
C PRO A 86 -3.09 -15.35 -5.18
N PHE A 87 -1.89 -14.77 -5.07
CA PHE A 87 -0.79 -15.30 -4.24
C PHE A 87 -0.11 -14.15 -3.49
N PRO A 88 0.47 -14.42 -2.30
CA PRO A 88 1.23 -13.41 -1.57
C PRO A 88 2.48 -12.98 -2.36
N LEU A 89 2.78 -11.69 -2.31
CA LEU A 89 3.99 -11.10 -2.90
C LEU A 89 5.07 -10.93 -1.82
N PRO A 90 6.33 -11.31 -2.10
CA PRO A 90 7.41 -11.10 -1.16
C PRO A 90 7.64 -9.63 -0.81
N PRO A 91 8.06 -9.31 0.44
CA PRO A 91 8.43 -7.95 0.80
C PRO A 91 9.57 -7.41 -0.04
N GLY A 92 9.54 -6.12 -0.36
CA GLY A 92 10.56 -5.43 -1.15
C GLY A 92 10.38 -5.55 -2.66
N VAL A 93 9.41 -6.34 -3.16
CA VAL A 93 9.13 -6.37 -4.60
C VAL A 93 8.32 -5.16 -5.03
N VAL A 94 8.53 -4.74 -6.27
CA VAL A 94 7.78 -3.67 -6.92
C VAL A 94 6.79 -4.28 -7.90
N VAL A 95 5.54 -3.87 -7.79
CA VAL A 95 4.48 -4.30 -8.71
C VAL A 95 3.77 -3.08 -9.30
N SER A 96 3.60 -3.07 -10.62
CA SER A 96 2.83 -2.03 -11.29
C SER A 96 1.33 -2.35 -11.17
N CYS A 97 0.57 -1.43 -10.60
CA CYS A 97 -0.83 -1.58 -10.24
C CYS A 97 -1.71 -0.52 -10.91
N ARG A 98 -3.00 -0.74 -10.86
CA ARG A 98 -4.06 0.24 -11.14
C ARG A 98 -5.06 0.24 -9.98
N ALA A 99 -5.55 1.41 -9.62
CA ALA A 99 -6.53 1.56 -8.56
C ALA A 99 -7.91 1.05 -9.01
N ILE A 100 -8.65 0.48 -8.04
CA ILE A 100 -10.06 0.11 -8.20
C ILE A 100 -10.97 0.78 -7.17
N GLY A 101 -10.40 1.46 -6.18
CA GLY A 101 -11.08 2.25 -5.16
C GLY A 101 -10.14 2.61 -4.03
N ILE A 102 -10.70 3.16 -2.96
CA ILE A 102 -9.97 3.56 -1.75
C ILE A 102 -10.83 3.29 -0.52
N LEU A 103 -10.24 2.75 0.54
CA LEU A 103 -10.83 2.67 1.87
C LEU A 103 -10.44 3.93 2.64
N LEU A 104 -11.43 4.72 3.01
CA LEU A 104 -11.21 5.88 3.88
C LEU A 104 -11.34 5.46 5.34
N MET A 105 -10.36 5.84 6.13
CA MET A 105 -10.35 5.63 7.56
C MET A 105 -9.71 6.81 8.28
N GLU A 106 -9.88 6.85 9.58
CA GLU A 106 -9.31 7.84 10.48
C GLU A 106 -8.73 7.10 11.69
N ASP A 107 -7.58 7.49 12.12
CA ASP A 107 -6.95 7.01 13.34
C ASP A 107 -6.39 8.16 14.17
N GLU A 108 -5.56 7.85 15.17
CA GLU A 108 -4.95 8.87 16.05
C GLU A 108 -4.02 9.84 15.29
N GLY A 109 -3.56 9.51 14.10
CA GLY A 109 -2.74 10.36 13.21
C GLY A 109 -3.57 11.25 12.28
N GLY A 110 -4.87 10.98 12.15
CA GLY A 110 -5.79 11.72 11.27
C GLY A 110 -6.40 10.86 10.17
N MET A 111 -6.73 11.51 9.05
CA MET A 111 -7.28 10.81 7.87
C MET A 111 -6.19 9.96 7.22
N ASP A 112 -6.52 8.71 6.99
CA ASP A 112 -5.64 7.68 6.44
C ASP A 112 -6.40 6.90 5.34
N GLY A 113 -6.09 7.19 4.09
CA GLY A 113 -6.69 6.52 2.94
C GLY A 113 -5.84 5.35 2.47
N LYS A 114 -6.46 4.20 2.19
CA LYS A 114 -5.75 3.03 1.65
C LYS A 114 -6.30 2.67 0.28
N ILE A 115 -5.51 2.93 -0.76
CA ILE A 115 -5.89 2.62 -2.15
C ILE A 115 -6.02 1.10 -2.29
N LEU A 116 -7.15 0.63 -2.80
CA LEU A 116 -7.31 -0.76 -3.23
C LEU A 116 -6.94 -0.86 -4.71
N ALA A 117 -6.01 -1.75 -5.02
CA ALA A 117 -5.45 -1.90 -6.35
C ALA A 117 -5.30 -3.37 -6.76
N VAL A 118 -5.20 -3.58 -8.06
CA VAL A 118 -4.81 -4.85 -8.68
C VAL A 118 -3.62 -4.61 -9.60
N PRO A 119 -2.76 -5.62 -9.84
CA PRO A 119 -1.71 -5.50 -10.85
C PRO A 119 -2.27 -5.11 -12.21
N THR A 120 -1.47 -4.41 -13.02
CA THR A 120 -1.86 -4.07 -14.39
C THR A 120 -2.16 -5.33 -15.21
N GLU A 121 -2.99 -5.21 -16.24
CA GLU A 121 -3.41 -6.34 -17.10
C GLU A 121 -2.22 -7.08 -17.72
N LYS A 122 -1.12 -6.38 -18.00
CA LYS A 122 0.11 -6.99 -18.49
C LYS A 122 0.72 -7.98 -17.50
N ILE A 123 0.60 -7.69 -16.19
CA ILE A 123 1.18 -8.53 -15.11
C ILE A 123 0.19 -9.62 -14.71
N LEU A 124 -1.10 -9.28 -14.60
CA LEU A 124 -2.14 -10.20 -14.14
C LEU A 124 -3.39 -10.13 -15.03
N PRO A 125 -3.37 -10.79 -16.21
CA PRO A 125 -4.49 -10.73 -17.16
C PRO A 125 -5.82 -11.26 -16.60
N ILE A 126 -5.77 -12.22 -15.67
CA ILE A 126 -7.00 -12.80 -15.07
C ILE A 126 -7.80 -11.79 -14.25
N TYR A 127 -7.20 -10.65 -13.83
CA TYR A 127 -7.89 -9.57 -13.13
C TYR A 127 -8.25 -8.40 -14.05
N ALA A 128 -8.15 -8.56 -15.37
CA ALA A 128 -8.50 -7.52 -16.34
C ALA A 128 -9.96 -7.00 -16.17
N ASN A 129 -10.85 -7.87 -15.71
CA ASN A 129 -12.27 -7.53 -15.49
C ASN A 129 -12.52 -6.73 -14.18
N ILE A 130 -11.59 -6.73 -13.24
CA ILE A 130 -11.73 -6.02 -11.97
C ILE A 130 -11.33 -4.57 -12.19
N LYS A 131 -12.29 -3.67 -12.45
CA LYS A 131 -12.03 -2.26 -12.77
C LYS A 131 -12.50 -1.29 -11.71
N ALA A 132 -13.42 -1.72 -10.84
CA ALA A 132 -13.99 -0.92 -9.78
C ALA A 132 -14.35 -1.81 -8.57
N LEU A 133 -14.72 -1.19 -7.46
CA LEU A 133 -15.17 -1.92 -6.25
C LEU A 133 -16.35 -2.87 -6.53
N ALA A 134 -17.23 -2.49 -7.45
CA ALA A 134 -18.38 -3.32 -7.82
C ALA A 134 -18.00 -4.67 -8.46
N ASP A 135 -16.78 -4.80 -8.96
CA ASP A 135 -16.26 -6.04 -9.55
C ASP A 135 -15.62 -6.97 -8.49
N VAL A 136 -15.50 -6.50 -7.25
CA VAL A 136 -14.96 -7.27 -6.13
C VAL A 136 -16.12 -7.84 -5.31
N HIS A 137 -15.99 -9.10 -4.89
CA HIS A 137 -17.02 -9.72 -4.06
C HIS A 137 -17.21 -8.93 -2.75
N GLU A 138 -18.45 -8.60 -2.41
CA GLU A 138 -18.82 -7.78 -1.25
C GLU A 138 -18.19 -8.27 0.06
N LEU A 139 -18.15 -9.59 0.29
CA LEU A 139 -17.54 -10.17 1.49
C LEU A 139 -16.04 -9.85 1.58
N GLN A 140 -15.33 -9.82 0.45
CA GLN A 140 -13.90 -9.49 0.43
C GLN A 140 -13.66 -8.03 0.83
N LEU A 141 -14.47 -7.09 0.31
CA LEU A 141 -14.41 -5.68 0.73
C LEU A 141 -14.73 -5.53 2.23
N LYS A 142 -15.71 -6.27 2.74
CA LYS A 142 -16.04 -6.30 4.17
C LYS A 142 -14.90 -6.87 5.03
N GLN A 143 -14.24 -7.93 4.58
CA GLN A 143 -13.08 -8.50 5.30
C GLN A 143 -11.92 -7.50 5.38
N ILE A 144 -11.64 -6.77 4.31
CA ILE A 144 -10.60 -5.74 4.29
C ILE A 144 -10.96 -4.63 5.29
N ALA A 145 -12.16 -4.08 5.21
CA ALA A 145 -12.62 -3.03 6.10
C ALA A 145 -12.58 -3.48 7.57
N HIS A 146 -13.09 -4.70 7.86
CA HIS A 146 -13.08 -5.29 9.20
C HIS A 146 -11.66 -5.45 9.76
N PHE A 147 -10.70 -5.89 8.94
CA PHE A 147 -9.32 -5.99 9.37
C PHE A 147 -8.80 -4.64 9.86
N PHE A 148 -8.93 -3.58 9.05
CA PHE A 148 -8.43 -2.26 9.41
C PHE A 148 -9.21 -1.59 10.55
N GLU A 149 -10.48 -1.91 10.72
CA GLU A 149 -11.27 -1.41 11.85
C GLU A 149 -10.81 -2.00 13.19
N HIS A 150 -10.28 -3.24 13.20
CA HIS A 150 -10.00 -3.99 14.42
C HIS A 150 -8.54 -4.33 14.67
N TYR A 151 -7.64 -4.14 13.70
CA TYR A 151 -6.25 -4.61 13.84
C TYR A 151 -5.44 -3.91 14.94
N LYS A 152 -5.89 -2.73 15.40
CA LYS A 152 -5.28 -1.97 16.50
C LYS A 152 -6.03 -2.11 17.84
N ASP A 153 -7.12 -2.87 17.95
CA ASP A 153 -7.98 -2.94 19.14
C ASP A 153 -7.23 -3.35 20.42
N LEU A 154 -6.19 -4.16 20.31
CA LEU A 154 -5.37 -4.62 21.43
C LEU A 154 -4.14 -3.73 21.69
N GLU A 155 -3.96 -2.66 20.94
CA GLU A 155 -2.87 -1.71 21.11
C GLU A 155 -3.31 -0.53 21.97
N LYS A 156 -2.62 -0.32 23.08
CA LYS A 156 -2.99 0.72 24.05
C LYS A 156 -2.94 2.12 23.44
N GLY A 157 -4.05 2.84 23.50
CA GLY A 157 -4.15 4.23 23.00
C GLY A 157 -4.30 4.35 21.48
N LYS A 158 -4.40 3.22 20.78
CA LYS A 158 -4.66 3.17 19.35
C LYS A 158 -6.15 2.96 19.08
N TRP A 159 -6.62 3.51 17.98
CA TRP A 159 -7.98 3.30 17.49
C TRP A 159 -8.03 3.50 15.98
N VAL A 160 -9.03 2.95 15.34
CA VAL A 160 -9.34 3.16 13.92
C VAL A 160 -10.85 3.32 13.77
N LYS A 161 -11.25 4.20 12.88
CA LYS A 161 -12.63 4.37 12.44
C LYS A 161 -12.70 4.32 10.93
N VAL A 162 -13.25 3.23 10.41
CA VAL A 162 -13.51 3.09 8.97
C VAL A 162 -14.65 4.03 8.58
N LYS A 163 -14.43 4.87 7.55
CA LYS A 163 -15.41 5.81 7.00
C LYS A 163 -16.17 5.21 5.83
N GLY A 164 -15.59 4.26 5.12
CA GLY A 164 -16.19 3.57 3.99
C GLY A 164 -15.31 3.52 2.74
N TRP A 165 -15.87 3.00 1.69
CA TRP A 165 -15.22 2.87 0.39
C TRP A 165 -15.61 4.00 -0.55
N GLU A 166 -14.65 4.51 -1.31
CA GLU A 166 -14.86 5.43 -2.42
C GLU A 166 -14.26 4.89 -3.72
N GLY A 167 -14.68 5.45 -4.85
CA GLY A 167 -14.33 4.96 -6.18
C GLY A 167 -12.92 5.31 -6.66
N VAL A 168 -12.68 5.00 -7.93
CA VAL A 168 -11.37 5.16 -8.59
C VAL A 168 -10.95 6.63 -8.63
N GLU A 169 -11.87 7.57 -8.77
CA GLU A 169 -11.58 9.01 -8.82
C GLU A 169 -10.97 9.50 -7.51
N SER A 170 -11.50 9.05 -6.36
CA SER A 170 -10.96 9.40 -5.05
C SER A 170 -9.58 8.76 -4.83
N ALA A 171 -9.38 7.53 -5.28
CA ALA A 171 -8.08 6.87 -5.25
C ALA A 171 -7.04 7.61 -6.13
N ALA A 172 -7.44 8.03 -7.33
CA ALA A 172 -6.57 8.82 -8.22
C ALA A 172 -6.21 10.17 -7.61
N LYS A 173 -7.18 10.83 -6.95
CA LYS A 173 -6.93 12.09 -6.24
C LYS A 173 -5.91 11.91 -5.12
N GLU A 174 -6.07 10.91 -4.26
CA GLU A 174 -5.14 10.60 -3.16
C GLU A 174 -3.72 10.39 -3.69
N LEU A 175 -3.58 9.59 -4.75
CA LEU A 175 -2.30 9.33 -5.39
C LEU A 175 -1.65 10.62 -5.93
N MET A 176 -2.40 11.43 -6.67
CA MET A 176 -1.88 12.65 -7.29
C MET A 176 -1.54 13.73 -6.26
N ASP A 177 -2.34 13.86 -5.21
CA ASP A 177 -2.06 14.75 -4.09
C ASP A 177 -0.79 14.31 -3.36
N GLY A 178 -0.63 13.00 -3.11
CA GLY A 178 0.58 12.44 -2.50
C GLY A 178 1.85 12.71 -3.30
N ILE A 179 1.80 12.55 -4.63
CA ILE A 179 2.92 12.90 -5.53
C ILE A 179 3.21 14.40 -5.48
N ALA A 180 2.18 15.23 -5.53
CA ALA A 180 2.33 16.70 -5.50
C ALA A 180 2.94 17.17 -4.17
N ASN A 181 2.58 16.55 -3.05
CA ASN A 181 3.14 16.87 -1.74
C ASN A 181 4.62 16.48 -1.64
N TYR A 182 4.98 15.29 -2.13
CA TYR A 182 6.38 14.85 -2.17
C TYR A 182 7.27 15.80 -2.98
N ASN A 183 6.78 16.31 -4.12
CA ASN A 183 7.53 17.24 -4.97
C ASN A 183 7.69 18.65 -4.38
N LYS A 184 6.98 18.98 -3.30
CA LYS A 184 7.07 20.25 -2.58
C LYS A 184 7.96 20.18 -1.33
N ALA A 185 8.21 18.98 -0.84
CA ALA A 185 9.01 18.72 0.35
C ALA A 185 10.51 18.71 0.04
#